data_d09dfeb220301f636868220f0c213fc9
#
_entry.id   d09dfeb220301f636868220f0c213fc9
#
_cell.length_a   1.000
_cell.length_b   1.000
_cell.length_c   1.000
_cell.angle_alpha   90.00
_cell.angle_beta   90.00
_cell.angle_gamma   90.00
#
_symmetry.space_group_name_H-M   'P 1'
#
loop_
_entity.id
_entity.type
_entity.pdbx_description
1 polymer ?
#
loop_
_entity_poly.entity_id
_entity_poly.type
_entity_poly.pdbx_seq_one_letter_code
_entity_poly.pdbx_strand_id
1 'polypeptide(L)'
;PTAGATTPVELEDFVRSCGFGIVIGYGLTETTATVSCDDPAKTRTLGSVGRIIDGLEITFEEHGEILLRGKTITPGYFHRTDSTQDAFNDGWFRTGDAGYMKEGELFLTGRIKDLYKTSNGKYVAPQMLEAKLGMDLYINQVVIVAEQKKFVSALIVPDYIRLEDYAYKHKIRFASRNELCSNMQIREMMAE
;
A
#
# COMPACT_ATOMS: atom_id res chain seq x y z
N PRO A 1 -1.94 -12.34 -12.82
CA PRO A 1 -2.76 -11.45 -12.01
C PRO A 1 -2.15 -11.27 -10.63
N THR A 2 -2.33 -10.11 -10.03
CA THR A 2 -1.95 -9.82 -8.63
C THR A 2 -3.11 -9.11 -7.94
N ALA A 3 -3.36 -9.49 -6.69
CA ALA A 3 -4.40 -8.92 -5.83
C ALA A 3 -4.06 -9.21 -4.35
N GLY A 4 -4.78 -8.54 -3.42
CA GLY A 4 -4.66 -8.76 -1.98
C GLY A 4 -3.66 -7.86 -1.26
N ALA A 5 -2.76 -7.20 -1.99
CA ALA A 5 -1.86 -6.19 -1.46
C ALA A 5 -1.58 -5.12 -2.53
N THR A 6 -1.22 -3.92 -2.09
CA THR A 6 -0.85 -2.83 -3.01
C THR A 6 0.46 -3.19 -3.73
N THR A 7 0.43 -3.18 -5.06
CA THR A 7 1.62 -3.39 -5.89
C THR A 7 2.31 -2.03 -6.09
N PRO A 8 3.59 -1.88 -5.71
CA PRO A 8 4.35 -0.67 -6.01
C PRO A 8 4.38 -0.39 -7.50
N VAL A 9 4.23 0.88 -7.87
CA VAL A 9 4.19 1.33 -9.28
C VAL A 9 5.49 0.99 -10.00
N GLU A 10 6.60 1.11 -9.30
CA GLU A 10 7.94 0.80 -9.82
C GLU A 10 8.11 -0.69 -10.14
N LEU A 11 7.54 -1.58 -9.31
CA LEU A 11 7.54 -3.02 -9.56
C LEU A 11 6.66 -3.36 -10.77
N GLU A 12 5.51 -2.72 -10.88
CA GLU A 12 4.63 -2.87 -12.03
C GLU A 12 5.34 -2.44 -13.34
N ASP A 13 5.98 -1.28 -13.34
CA ASP A 13 6.71 -0.75 -14.47
C ASP A 13 7.88 -1.66 -14.86
N PHE A 14 8.63 -2.15 -13.88
CA PHE A 14 9.69 -3.12 -14.11
C PHE A 14 9.19 -4.41 -14.77
N VAL A 15 8.12 -5.02 -14.25
CA VAL A 15 7.56 -6.26 -14.82
C VAL A 15 7.09 -6.05 -16.26
N ARG A 16 6.48 -4.90 -16.54
CA ARG A 16 6.07 -4.52 -17.92
C ARG A 16 7.27 -4.31 -18.84
N SER A 17 8.30 -3.65 -18.35
CA SER A 17 9.55 -3.43 -19.10
C SER A 17 10.24 -4.75 -19.49
N CYS A 18 10.04 -5.80 -18.68
CA CYS A 18 10.47 -7.15 -18.99
C CYS A 18 9.58 -7.86 -20.04
N GLY A 19 8.53 -7.21 -20.55
CA GLY A 19 7.61 -7.77 -21.53
C GLY A 19 6.50 -8.65 -20.96
N PHE A 20 6.31 -8.65 -19.63
CA PHE A 20 5.24 -9.41 -19.00
C PHE A 20 3.97 -8.58 -18.84
N GLY A 21 2.82 -9.16 -19.20
CA GLY A 21 1.51 -8.60 -18.90
C GLY A 21 1.19 -8.79 -17.42
N ILE A 22 0.90 -7.71 -16.72
CA ILE A 22 0.41 -7.72 -15.34
C ILE A 22 -1.06 -7.27 -15.33
N VAL A 23 -1.91 -8.00 -14.63
CA VAL A 23 -3.31 -7.67 -14.40
C VAL A 23 -3.49 -7.47 -12.89
N ILE A 24 -3.91 -6.29 -12.51
CA ILE A 24 -4.15 -5.93 -11.11
C ILE A 24 -5.65 -5.83 -10.88
N GLY A 25 -6.10 -6.31 -9.72
CA GLY A 25 -7.47 -6.21 -9.28
C GLY A 25 -7.55 -5.86 -7.81
N TYR A 26 -8.66 -5.27 -7.42
CA TYR A 26 -9.00 -4.95 -6.04
C TYR A 26 -10.31 -5.60 -5.65
N GLY A 27 -10.38 -6.07 -4.43
CA GLY A 27 -11.59 -6.61 -3.84
C GLY A 27 -11.38 -7.14 -2.43
N LEU A 28 -12.47 -7.50 -1.80
CA LEU A 28 -12.57 -7.95 -0.42
C LEU A 28 -13.40 -9.24 -0.38
N THR A 29 -13.32 -9.98 0.70
CA THR A 29 -14.22 -11.14 0.93
C THR A 29 -15.67 -10.71 0.91
N GLU A 30 -15.96 -9.56 1.48
CA GLU A 30 -17.29 -8.93 1.56
C GLU A 30 -17.85 -8.48 0.20
N THR A 31 -17.02 -8.41 -0.84
CA THR A 31 -17.41 -8.02 -2.19
C THR A 31 -17.38 -9.18 -3.19
N THR A 32 -17.43 -10.42 -2.69
CA THR A 32 -17.31 -11.63 -3.50
C THR A 32 -16.01 -11.62 -4.33
N ALA A 33 -14.92 -11.20 -3.68
CA ALA A 33 -13.54 -11.12 -4.13
C ALA A 33 -13.20 -9.99 -5.12
N THR A 34 -14.16 -9.39 -5.85
CA THR A 34 -13.80 -8.43 -6.90
C THR A 34 -14.64 -7.15 -6.82
N VAL A 35 -13.96 -6.00 -6.81
CA VAL A 35 -14.54 -4.65 -6.94
C VAL A 35 -14.10 -4.02 -8.25
N SER A 36 -12.82 -4.14 -8.57
CA SER A 36 -12.25 -3.63 -9.81
C SER A 36 -11.23 -4.60 -10.38
N CYS A 37 -11.02 -4.51 -11.67
CA CYS A 37 -10.06 -5.33 -12.38
C CYS A 37 -9.57 -4.62 -13.63
N ASP A 38 -8.31 -4.87 -14.00
CA ASP A 38 -7.79 -4.47 -15.29
C ASP A 38 -8.41 -5.27 -16.42
N ASP A 39 -8.63 -4.61 -17.53
CA ASP A 39 -8.91 -5.24 -18.80
C ASP A 39 -7.58 -5.39 -19.59
N PRO A 40 -7.10 -6.62 -19.80
CA PRO A 40 -5.83 -6.85 -20.50
C PRO A 40 -5.83 -6.31 -21.95
N ALA A 41 -7.02 -6.10 -22.53
CA ALA A 41 -7.18 -5.58 -23.89
C ALA A 41 -7.09 -4.05 -23.96
N LYS A 42 -7.11 -3.36 -22.82
CA LYS A 42 -7.08 -1.89 -22.74
C LYS A 42 -5.79 -1.39 -22.13
N THR A 43 -5.37 -0.21 -22.57
CA THR A 43 -4.31 0.54 -21.88
C THR A 43 -4.83 0.98 -20.53
N ARG A 44 -4.06 0.74 -19.48
CA ARG A 44 -4.34 1.20 -18.13
C ARG A 44 -3.30 2.20 -17.65
N THR A 45 -3.65 2.97 -16.63
CA THR A 45 -2.74 3.87 -15.95
C THR A 45 -1.94 3.11 -14.88
N LEU A 46 -0.62 3.32 -14.82
CA LEU A 46 0.24 2.75 -13.77
C LEU A 46 -0.27 3.13 -12.38
N GLY A 47 -0.29 2.15 -11.46
CA GLY A 47 -0.78 2.31 -10.09
C GLY A 47 -2.30 2.23 -9.95
N SER A 48 -3.06 2.10 -11.05
CA SER A 48 -4.49 1.81 -11.02
C SER A 48 -4.74 0.36 -10.57
N VAL A 49 -5.86 0.11 -9.91
CA VAL A 49 -6.39 -1.24 -9.64
C VAL A 49 -7.53 -1.61 -10.60
N GLY A 50 -7.60 -0.91 -11.72
CA GLY A 50 -8.53 -1.18 -12.81
C GLY A 50 -9.87 -0.47 -12.69
N ARG A 51 -10.81 -0.88 -13.53
CA ARG A 51 -12.18 -0.32 -13.62
C ARG A 51 -13.12 -1.09 -12.71
N ILE A 52 -14.10 -0.39 -12.17
CA ILE A 52 -15.15 -1.02 -11.37
C ILE A 52 -15.90 -2.03 -12.24
N ILE A 53 -16.18 -3.21 -11.69
CA ILE A 53 -16.96 -4.24 -12.38
C ILE A 53 -18.41 -3.82 -12.54
N ASP A 54 -19.07 -4.32 -13.57
CA ASP A 54 -20.47 -4.04 -13.84
C ASP A 54 -21.39 -4.47 -12.69
N GLY A 55 -22.35 -3.61 -12.35
CA GLY A 55 -23.32 -3.87 -11.29
C GLY A 55 -22.88 -3.47 -9.88
N LEU A 56 -21.69 -2.87 -9.73
CA LEU A 56 -21.26 -2.18 -8.53
C LEU A 56 -21.35 -0.67 -8.71
N GLU A 57 -21.87 -0.01 -7.68
CA GLU A 57 -21.83 1.44 -7.51
C GLU A 57 -20.72 1.77 -6.51
N ILE A 58 -20.01 2.87 -6.76
CA ILE A 58 -18.94 3.37 -5.90
C ILE A 58 -19.18 4.84 -5.55
N THR A 59 -18.90 5.20 -4.32
CA THR A 59 -18.80 6.58 -3.85
C THR A 59 -17.67 6.71 -2.84
N PHE A 60 -17.38 7.93 -2.44
CA PHE A 60 -16.29 8.22 -1.50
C PHE A 60 -16.81 9.08 -0.36
N GLU A 61 -16.45 8.70 0.86
CA GLU A 61 -16.74 9.45 2.08
C GLU A 61 -15.53 10.29 2.50
N GLU A 62 -15.58 10.82 3.70
CA GLU A 62 -14.49 11.63 4.27
C GLU A 62 -13.16 10.86 4.24
N HIS A 63 -12.09 11.56 3.96
CA HIS A 63 -10.73 11.00 3.76
C HIS A 63 -10.59 10.01 2.59
N GLY A 64 -11.56 9.98 1.68
CA GLY A 64 -11.55 9.12 0.50
C GLY A 64 -11.91 7.67 0.80
N GLU A 65 -12.59 7.37 1.92
CA GLU A 65 -13.09 6.01 2.18
C GLU A 65 -13.99 5.56 1.04
N ILE A 66 -13.69 4.38 0.50
CA ILE A 66 -14.44 3.76 -0.58
C ILE A 66 -15.71 3.12 -0.01
N LEU A 67 -16.85 3.56 -0.51
CA LEU A 67 -18.15 2.98 -0.22
C LEU A 67 -18.68 2.28 -1.45
N LEU A 68 -19.25 1.09 -1.27
CA LEU A 68 -19.73 0.23 -2.35
C LEU A 68 -21.19 -0.17 -2.15
N ARG A 69 -21.93 -0.28 -3.24
CA ARG A 69 -23.28 -0.82 -3.26
C ARG A 69 -23.49 -1.69 -4.51
N GLY A 70 -24.11 -2.85 -4.34
CA GLY A 70 -24.39 -3.75 -5.45
C GLY A 70 -24.66 -5.18 -5.01
N LYS A 71 -24.97 -6.04 -6.00
CA LYS A 71 -25.38 -7.42 -5.73
C LYS A 71 -24.27 -8.34 -5.24
N THR A 72 -23.00 -7.96 -5.43
CA THR A 72 -21.83 -8.74 -5.01
C THR A 72 -21.41 -8.41 -3.58
N ILE A 73 -22.06 -7.42 -2.95
CA ILE A 73 -21.76 -7.03 -1.56
C ILE A 73 -22.46 -8.01 -0.61
N THR A 74 -21.73 -8.43 0.43
CA THR A 74 -22.29 -9.26 1.51
C THR A 74 -23.52 -8.61 2.14
N PRO A 75 -24.54 -9.37 2.54
CA PRO A 75 -25.64 -8.81 3.32
C PRO A 75 -25.26 -8.52 4.78
N GLY A 76 -24.09 -8.97 5.23
CA GLY A 76 -23.59 -8.78 6.59
C GLY A 76 -22.75 -9.95 7.09
N TYR A 77 -22.39 -9.86 8.36
CA TYR A 77 -21.58 -10.88 9.06
C TYR A 77 -22.48 -11.84 9.85
N PHE A 78 -22.29 -13.13 9.64
CA PHE A 78 -23.10 -14.17 10.30
C PHE A 78 -23.02 -14.08 11.83
N HIS A 79 -24.16 -13.99 12.47
CA HIS A 79 -24.31 -13.79 13.93
C HIS A 79 -23.52 -12.60 14.53
N ARG A 80 -23.26 -11.55 13.74
CA ARG A 80 -22.53 -10.36 14.18
C ARG A 80 -23.28 -9.09 13.76
N THR A 81 -24.43 -8.87 14.42
CA THR A 81 -25.34 -7.75 14.10
C THR A 81 -24.64 -6.39 14.26
N ASP A 82 -23.88 -6.20 15.36
CA ASP A 82 -23.18 -4.94 15.63
C ASP A 82 -22.14 -4.66 14.53
N SER A 83 -21.30 -5.66 14.22
CA SER A 83 -20.31 -5.53 13.15
C SER A 83 -20.95 -5.29 11.78
N THR A 84 -22.15 -5.84 11.55
CA THR A 84 -22.90 -5.61 10.32
C THR A 84 -23.41 -4.16 10.27
N GLN A 85 -23.97 -3.64 11.35
CA GLN A 85 -24.41 -2.25 11.44
C GLN A 85 -23.27 -1.27 11.22
N ASP A 86 -22.11 -1.52 11.84
CA ASP A 86 -20.91 -0.68 11.69
C ASP A 86 -20.35 -0.70 10.26
N ALA A 87 -20.54 -1.81 9.53
CA ALA A 87 -20.02 -1.98 8.18
C ALA A 87 -20.88 -1.30 7.10
N PHE A 88 -22.09 -0.84 7.44
CA PHE A 88 -23.00 -0.22 6.48
C PHE A 88 -23.44 1.18 6.93
N ASN A 89 -23.51 2.11 5.97
CA ASN A 89 -24.05 3.44 6.13
C ASN A 89 -25.06 3.71 4.99
N ASP A 90 -26.34 3.87 5.33
CA ASP A 90 -27.44 4.12 4.37
C ASP A 90 -27.44 3.17 3.15
N GLY A 91 -27.18 1.88 3.39
CA GLY A 91 -27.11 0.85 2.36
C GLY A 91 -25.82 0.81 1.55
N TRP A 92 -24.83 1.61 1.91
CA TRP A 92 -23.47 1.56 1.38
C TRP A 92 -22.56 0.76 2.30
N PHE A 93 -21.84 -0.18 1.75
CA PHE A 93 -20.84 -0.96 2.46
C PHE A 93 -19.55 -0.14 2.59
N ARG A 94 -19.05 0.01 3.80
CA ARG A 94 -17.79 0.68 4.14
C ARG A 94 -16.63 -0.30 4.00
N THR A 95 -15.77 -0.08 3.03
CA THR A 95 -14.65 -1.01 2.77
C THR A 95 -13.53 -0.88 3.80
N GLY A 96 -13.42 0.29 4.44
CA GLY A 96 -12.28 0.66 5.27
C GLY A 96 -11.01 0.96 4.46
N ASP A 97 -11.08 0.93 3.13
CA ASP A 97 -10.00 1.29 2.22
C ASP A 97 -10.24 2.70 1.69
N ALA A 98 -9.17 3.45 1.46
CA ALA A 98 -9.19 4.77 0.87
C ALA A 98 -8.71 4.75 -0.58
N GLY A 99 -9.30 5.61 -1.40
CA GLY A 99 -8.95 5.72 -2.81
C GLY A 99 -9.60 6.88 -3.51
N TYR A 100 -9.44 6.93 -4.82
CA TYR A 100 -10.08 7.91 -5.70
C TYR A 100 -10.25 7.35 -7.11
N MET A 101 -11.18 7.95 -7.86
CA MET A 101 -11.32 7.65 -9.30
C MET A 101 -10.57 8.68 -10.13
N LYS A 102 -9.87 8.21 -11.15
CA LYS A 102 -9.25 9.05 -12.18
C LYS A 102 -9.42 8.36 -13.53
N GLU A 103 -9.96 9.08 -14.51
CA GLU A 103 -10.17 8.59 -15.89
C GLU A 103 -10.96 7.28 -15.99
N GLY A 104 -11.85 7.02 -15.01
CA GLY A 104 -12.68 5.82 -14.93
C GLY A 104 -11.96 4.60 -14.34
N GLU A 105 -10.78 4.78 -13.78
CA GLU A 105 -9.99 3.77 -13.08
C GLU A 105 -9.88 4.10 -11.58
N LEU A 106 -9.85 3.06 -10.74
CA LEU A 106 -9.72 3.19 -9.29
C LEU A 106 -8.24 3.17 -8.88
N PHE A 107 -7.89 4.07 -7.97
CA PHE A 107 -6.58 4.14 -7.33
C PHE A 107 -6.76 4.02 -5.83
N LEU A 108 -6.00 3.12 -5.19
CA LEU A 108 -6.00 2.96 -3.74
C LEU A 108 -4.92 3.86 -3.13
N THR A 109 -5.23 4.46 -1.97
CA THR A 109 -4.30 5.30 -1.22
C THR A 109 -3.93 4.71 0.14
N GLY A 110 -4.62 3.66 0.59
CA GLY A 110 -4.33 2.96 1.83
C GLY A 110 -5.60 2.47 2.54
N ARG A 111 -5.45 2.09 3.80
CA ARG A 111 -6.57 1.74 4.68
C ARG A 111 -6.89 2.86 5.64
N ILE A 112 -8.16 3.15 5.82
CA ILE A 112 -8.61 4.23 6.72
C ILE A 112 -8.10 4.01 8.16
N LYS A 113 -8.19 2.78 8.67
CA LYS A 113 -7.73 2.42 10.03
C LYS A 113 -6.21 2.46 10.18
N ASP A 114 -5.48 2.33 9.07
CA ASP A 114 -4.02 2.30 9.05
C ASP A 114 -3.43 3.69 8.72
N LEU A 115 -4.30 4.69 8.45
CA LEU A 115 -3.85 6.06 8.25
C LEU A 115 -3.41 6.66 9.59
N TYR A 116 -2.16 7.06 9.67
CA TYR A 116 -1.63 7.79 10.82
C TYR A 116 -1.94 9.27 10.70
N LYS A 117 -2.56 9.83 11.73
CA LYS A 117 -2.76 11.28 11.85
C LYS A 117 -1.55 11.88 12.55
N THR A 118 -0.79 12.70 11.82
CA THR A 118 0.31 13.46 12.42
C THR A 118 -0.22 14.54 13.36
N SER A 119 0.60 15.06 14.26
CA SER A 119 0.21 16.15 15.17
C SER A 119 -0.19 17.44 14.43
N ASN A 120 0.20 17.58 13.16
CA ASN A 120 -0.18 18.70 12.28
C ASN A 120 -1.49 18.44 11.52
N GLY A 121 -2.19 17.36 11.83
CA GLY A 121 -3.47 16.98 11.21
C GLY A 121 -3.37 16.34 9.83
N LYS A 122 -2.18 16.08 9.30
CA LYS A 122 -1.99 15.40 8.03
C LYS A 122 -2.13 13.89 8.20
N TYR A 123 -2.80 13.23 7.25
CA TYR A 123 -2.89 11.79 7.19
C TYR A 123 -1.75 11.21 6.36
N VAL A 124 -1.18 10.12 6.83
CA VAL A 124 -0.08 9.39 6.21
C VAL A 124 -0.48 7.93 6.08
N ALA A 125 -0.34 7.38 4.88
CA ALA A 125 -0.52 5.96 4.61
C ALA A 125 0.82 5.22 4.81
N PRO A 126 1.07 4.57 5.96
CA PRO A 126 2.37 3.97 6.25
C PRO A 126 2.73 2.86 5.28
N GLN A 127 1.75 2.03 4.90
CA GLN A 127 1.97 0.89 4.02
C GLN A 127 2.52 1.28 2.63
N MET A 128 2.09 2.43 2.08
CA MET A 128 2.62 2.91 0.80
C MET A 128 4.08 3.34 0.91
N LEU A 129 4.45 3.98 2.02
CA LEU A 129 5.82 4.38 2.28
C LEU A 129 6.71 3.17 2.57
N GLU A 130 6.20 2.22 3.36
CA GLU A 130 6.89 0.96 3.67
C GLU A 130 7.13 0.14 2.41
N ALA A 131 6.13 0.03 1.53
CA ALA A 131 6.26 -0.67 0.26
C ALA A 131 7.31 -0.03 -0.65
N LYS A 132 7.34 1.31 -0.71
CA LYS A 132 8.31 2.05 -1.51
C LYS A 132 9.73 1.93 -0.96
N LEU A 133 9.92 2.12 0.35
CA LEU A 133 11.22 1.99 1.00
C LEU A 133 11.73 0.55 0.97
N GLY A 134 10.83 -0.43 1.11
CA GLY A 134 11.19 -1.86 1.07
C GLY A 134 11.67 -2.37 -0.30
N MET A 135 11.59 -1.53 -1.35
CA MET A 135 12.20 -1.84 -2.66
C MET A 135 13.70 -1.58 -2.69
N ASP A 136 14.23 -0.82 -1.72
CA ASP A 136 15.65 -0.55 -1.64
C ASP A 136 16.45 -1.81 -1.30
N LEU A 137 17.57 -1.99 -1.99
CA LEU A 137 18.42 -3.19 -1.87
C LEU A 137 19.02 -3.38 -0.48
N TYR A 138 19.19 -2.30 0.27
CA TYR A 138 19.82 -2.31 1.59
C TYR A 138 18.81 -2.39 2.73
N ILE A 139 17.51 -2.40 2.42
CA ILE A 139 16.41 -2.48 3.40
C ILE A 139 15.83 -3.89 3.40
N ASN A 140 15.91 -4.59 4.53
CA ASN A 140 15.24 -5.89 4.74
C ASN A 140 13.81 -5.69 5.24
N GLN A 141 13.62 -4.81 6.23
CA GLN A 141 12.31 -4.48 6.78
C GLN A 141 12.26 -3.00 7.13
N VAL A 142 11.08 -2.41 7.01
CA VAL A 142 10.83 -1.03 7.38
C VAL A 142 9.47 -0.90 8.05
N VAL A 143 9.39 -0.07 9.07
CA VAL A 143 8.15 0.31 9.76
C VAL A 143 8.09 1.82 9.85
N ILE A 144 7.00 2.40 9.38
CA ILE A 144 6.76 3.84 9.46
C ILE A 144 6.19 4.21 10.82
N VAL A 145 6.72 5.25 11.42
CA VAL A 145 6.28 5.82 12.69
C VAL A 145 5.86 7.27 12.46
N ALA A 146 4.56 7.53 12.47
CA ALA A 146 4.02 8.86 12.17
C ALA A 146 2.85 9.27 13.09
N GLU A 147 2.21 8.31 13.77
CA GLU A 147 1.01 8.57 14.57
C GLU A 147 1.31 9.58 15.69
N GLN A 148 0.55 10.67 15.71
CA GLN A 148 0.68 11.79 16.65
C GLN A 148 2.10 12.41 16.72
N LYS A 149 2.95 12.13 15.74
CA LYS A 149 4.29 12.73 15.65
C LYS A 149 4.27 13.99 14.78
N LYS A 150 5.22 14.90 15.03
CA LYS A 150 5.38 16.13 14.22
C LYS A 150 5.92 15.83 12.83
N PHE A 151 6.59 14.72 12.64
CA PHE A 151 7.22 14.30 11.40
C PHE A 151 7.12 12.78 11.25
N VAL A 152 7.18 12.31 10.01
CA VAL A 152 7.24 10.90 9.67
C VAL A 152 8.66 10.40 9.87
N SER A 153 8.81 9.24 10.51
CA SER A 153 10.07 8.56 10.73
C SER A 153 9.94 7.11 10.27
N ALA A 154 11.06 6.45 10.01
CA ALA A 154 11.10 5.04 9.69
C ALA A 154 12.04 4.31 10.65
N LEU A 155 11.63 3.13 11.10
CA LEU A 155 12.53 2.15 11.71
C LEU A 155 12.93 1.16 10.62
N ILE A 156 14.21 1.09 10.34
CA ILE A 156 14.75 0.27 9.25
C ILE A 156 15.59 -0.87 9.84
N VAL A 157 15.29 -2.08 9.40
CA VAL A 157 16.18 -3.24 9.56
C VAL A 157 16.93 -3.39 8.24
N PRO A 158 18.25 -3.16 8.22
CA PRO A 158 18.99 -3.24 6.97
C PRO A 158 19.21 -4.69 6.52
N ASP A 159 19.41 -4.90 5.23
CA ASP A 159 19.98 -6.13 4.69
C ASP A 159 21.46 -6.17 5.02
N TYR A 160 21.80 -6.87 6.12
CA TYR A 160 23.15 -6.93 6.62
C TYR A 160 24.14 -7.55 5.63
N ILE A 161 23.72 -8.49 4.80
CA ILE A 161 24.60 -9.12 3.81
C ILE A 161 25.04 -8.07 2.78
N ARG A 162 24.09 -7.30 2.26
CA ARG A 162 24.37 -6.25 1.28
C ARG A 162 25.15 -5.07 1.88
N LEU A 163 24.88 -4.72 3.15
CA LEU A 163 25.62 -3.68 3.84
C LEU A 163 27.07 -4.09 4.13
N GLU A 164 27.31 -5.33 4.51
CA GLU A 164 28.63 -5.90 4.72
C GLU A 164 29.41 -5.93 3.38
N ASP A 165 28.76 -6.32 2.28
CA ASP A 165 29.35 -6.26 0.94
C ASP A 165 29.70 -4.81 0.51
N TYR A 166 28.81 -3.86 0.77
CA TYR A 166 29.05 -2.44 0.52
C TYR A 166 30.28 -1.95 1.32
N ALA A 167 30.31 -2.23 2.62
CA ALA A 167 31.42 -1.86 3.49
C ALA A 167 32.76 -2.44 3.01
N TYR A 168 32.76 -3.70 2.56
CA TYR A 168 33.95 -4.34 1.99
C TYR A 168 34.44 -3.61 0.72
N LYS A 169 33.54 -3.32 -0.21
CA LYS A 169 33.85 -2.61 -1.47
C LYS A 169 34.40 -1.20 -1.21
N HIS A 170 33.91 -0.52 -0.18
CA HIS A 170 34.31 0.85 0.17
C HIS A 170 35.41 0.91 1.24
N LYS A 171 35.96 -0.27 1.61
CA LYS A 171 37.03 -0.38 2.63
C LYS A 171 36.65 0.18 4.01
N ILE A 172 35.39 0.13 4.36
CA ILE A 172 34.85 0.52 5.67
C ILE A 172 35.14 -0.63 6.64
N ARG A 173 35.87 -0.34 7.73
CA ARG A 173 36.14 -1.32 8.78
C ARG A 173 35.05 -1.29 9.82
N PHE A 174 34.61 -2.45 10.28
CA PHE A 174 33.67 -2.61 11.39
C PHE A 174 33.95 -3.93 12.11
N ALA A 175 33.70 -3.97 13.41
CA ALA A 175 33.85 -5.16 14.25
C ALA A 175 32.48 -5.81 14.58
N SER A 176 31.40 -5.08 14.39
CA SER A 176 30.04 -5.56 14.66
C SER A 176 29.01 -4.89 13.74
N ARG A 177 27.82 -5.50 13.61
CA ARG A 177 26.68 -4.91 12.87
C ARG A 177 26.22 -3.58 13.48
N ASN A 178 26.31 -3.44 14.79
CA ASN A 178 26.00 -2.16 15.45
C ASN A 178 26.98 -1.05 15.05
N GLU A 179 28.26 -1.36 14.96
CA GLU A 179 29.27 -0.42 14.49
C GLU A 179 29.05 -0.06 13.00
N LEU A 180 28.72 -1.07 12.18
CA LEU A 180 28.38 -0.88 10.76
C LEU A 180 27.20 0.09 10.62
N CYS A 181 26.10 -0.12 11.32
CA CYS A 181 24.91 0.77 11.28
C CYS A 181 25.17 2.16 11.87
N SER A 182 26.20 2.31 12.70
CA SER A 182 26.58 3.60 13.30
C SER A 182 27.60 4.36 12.46
N ASN A 183 28.19 3.73 11.45
CA ASN A 183 29.17 4.35 10.58
C ASN A 183 28.55 5.47 9.74
N MET A 184 29.20 6.63 9.69
CA MET A 184 28.67 7.83 9.06
C MET A 184 28.46 7.63 7.54
N GLN A 185 29.40 7.00 6.84
CA GLN A 185 29.29 6.74 5.41
C GLN A 185 28.13 5.80 5.07
N ILE A 186 27.88 4.79 5.93
CA ILE A 186 26.73 3.90 5.80
C ILE A 186 25.42 4.68 6.01
N ARG A 187 25.37 5.55 7.01
CA ARG A 187 24.19 6.36 7.30
C ARG A 187 23.89 7.39 6.21
N GLU A 188 24.92 7.99 5.63
CA GLU A 188 24.77 8.89 4.50
C GLU A 188 24.24 8.15 3.27
N MET A 189 24.81 7.01 2.92
CA MET A 189 24.33 6.17 1.82
C MET A 189 22.86 5.72 2.01
N MET A 190 22.47 5.37 3.23
CA MET A 190 21.09 4.97 3.56
C MET A 190 20.11 6.15 3.57
N ALA A 191 20.58 7.38 3.54
CA ALA A 191 19.75 8.60 3.55
C ALA A 191 19.50 9.17 2.15
N GLU A 192 20.21 8.68 1.12
CA GLU A 192 20.02 9.01 -0.30
C GLU A 192 18.84 8.23 -0.92
#